data_75065be8204450ff3482da3525289c7c
#
_entry.id   75065be8204450ff3482da3525289c7c
#
_cell.length_a   1.000
_cell.length_b   1.000
_cell.length_c   1.000
_cell.angle_alpha   90.00
_cell.angle_beta   90.00
_cell.angle_gamma   90.00
#
_symmetry.space_group_name_H-M   'P 1'
#
loop_
_entity.id
_entity.type
_entity.pdbx_description
1 polymer ?
#
loop_
_entity_poly.entity_id
_entity_poly.type
_entity_poly.pdbx_seq_one_letter_code
_entity_poly.pdbx_strand_id
1 'polypeptide(L)'
;IFCQDRRKYRKGFVYMNILNIEHISKVFGEKVVLNDVSYGIHQGDKIGIIGINGTGKSTILKIIAGLEEPDEGQVITQNGLRITYLPQMPEFPQGSTILDYVAEGKWQKDWSTESEARNVLNKLGIMDHEEKIDHLSGGQKKRVALARTLVNPCDVLLMDEPTNHLDNEMVTWLEDFLRKFKGVVIMVTHDRYFLDRVTNKILEISHGNLYAYEANYSKFLELKAEREEMELASERKRQSVLRMELEWAKRGCRARSTKQRARLERLEALKNGKTPVRDASVELDSVETRMGKKTIELHHISKNFGEKKILDDFSYIVLRNQRLGIIGPNGCGKSTLIKIIDGMIQPDAGEVEIGETIRIGYFAQEVPDMDTNQRVIDYIRDVAEYIPTRDGKITASMMLERFLFDSSMQYAPIAKLSGGEKRRLYLLKVLMEAPNVL
;
A
#
# COMPACT_ATOMS: atom_id res chain seq x y z
N ILE A 1 -6.30 -23.28 21.51
CA ILE A 1 -6.19 -23.16 22.97
C ILE A 1 -5.70 -21.74 23.27
N PHE A 2 -6.57 -20.75 23.25
CA PHE A 2 -6.41 -19.49 23.97
C PHE A 2 -7.77 -18.82 24.06
N CYS A 3 -8.58 -19.35 24.93
CA CYS A 3 -9.72 -18.67 25.50
C CYS A 3 -9.51 -18.72 26.99
N GLN A 4 -9.07 -17.61 27.58
CA GLN A 4 -9.25 -17.19 28.96
C GLN A 4 -8.15 -16.19 29.34
N ASP A 5 -8.43 -14.92 29.18
CA ASP A 5 -8.04 -13.97 30.20
C ASP A 5 -9.09 -12.84 30.30
N ARG A 6 -10.17 -13.17 31.00
CA ARG A 6 -11.07 -12.19 31.60
C ARG A 6 -10.40 -11.72 32.88
N ARG A 7 -9.64 -10.61 32.85
CA ARG A 7 -9.36 -9.72 33.99
C ARG A 7 -8.14 -8.83 33.74
N LYS A 8 -8.35 -7.68 33.11
CA LYS A 8 -7.64 -6.45 33.50
C LYS A 8 -8.62 -5.28 33.35
N TYR A 9 -9.46 -5.11 34.37
CA TYR A 9 -10.20 -3.89 34.55
C TYR A 9 -9.22 -2.75 34.87
N ARG A 10 -8.89 -1.93 33.88
CA ARG A 10 -8.46 -0.55 34.12
C ARG A 10 -9.70 0.31 34.11
N LYS A 11 -9.92 0.99 35.25
CA LYS A 11 -11.00 1.93 35.59
C LYS A 11 -11.77 2.56 34.43
N GLY A 12 -13.04 2.18 34.22
CA GLY A 12 -14.08 3.15 33.87
C GLY A 12 -14.45 3.32 32.39
N PHE A 13 -13.89 2.60 31.40
CA PHE A 13 -14.44 2.59 30.05
C PHE A 13 -15.01 1.21 29.75
N VAL A 14 -16.31 1.11 29.64
CA VAL A 14 -16.97 -0.04 29.01
C VAL A 14 -16.66 0.06 27.51
N TYR A 15 -15.70 -0.71 27.02
CA TYR A 15 -15.43 -0.82 25.59
C TYR A 15 -16.62 -1.49 24.92
N MET A 16 -17.51 -0.68 24.33
CA MET A 16 -18.66 -1.19 23.62
C MET A 16 -18.20 -1.73 22.29
N ASN A 17 -18.33 -3.03 22.10
CA ASN A 17 -18.03 -3.68 20.84
C ASN A 17 -19.13 -3.33 19.83
N ILE A 18 -18.78 -2.69 18.72
CA ILE A 18 -19.75 -2.19 17.73
C ILE A 18 -19.76 -3.00 16.45
N LEU A 19 -18.65 -3.69 16.15
CA LEU A 19 -18.51 -4.55 14.98
C LEU A 19 -17.59 -5.72 15.28
N ASN A 20 -18.00 -6.93 14.88
CA ASN A 20 -17.19 -8.15 14.95
C ASN A 20 -16.98 -8.74 13.57
N ILE A 21 -15.76 -9.09 13.30
CA ILE A 21 -15.36 -9.96 12.19
C ILE A 21 -15.23 -11.36 12.78
N GLU A 22 -15.99 -12.34 12.27
CA GLU A 22 -16.01 -13.71 12.82
C GLU A 22 -15.69 -14.73 11.72
N HIS A 23 -14.57 -15.42 11.88
CA HIS A 23 -14.13 -16.55 11.06
C HIS A 23 -14.12 -16.26 9.55
N ILE A 24 -13.74 -15.05 9.15
CA ILE A 24 -13.73 -14.65 7.73
C ILE A 24 -12.60 -15.34 6.99
N SER A 25 -12.98 -16.07 5.93
CA SER A 25 -12.09 -16.65 4.92
C SER A 25 -12.45 -16.10 3.55
N LYS A 26 -11.44 -15.82 2.71
CA LYS A 26 -11.60 -15.36 1.33
C LYS A 26 -10.49 -15.87 0.44
N VAL A 27 -10.88 -16.45 -0.70
CA VAL A 27 -9.97 -17.02 -1.70
C VAL A 27 -10.25 -16.41 -3.07
N PHE A 28 -9.22 -16.01 -3.80
CA PHE A 28 -9.33 -15.59 -5.19
C PHE A 28 -8.54 -16.56 -6.09
N GLY A 29 -9.27 -17.35 -6.87
CA GLY A 29 -8.67 -18.44 -7.64
C GLY A 29 -8.00 -19.46 -6.73
N GLU A 30 -6.68 -19.61 -6.83
CA GLU A 30 -5.89 -20.49 -5.96
C GLU A 30 -5.28 -19.78 -4.75
N LYS A 31 -5.38 -18.44 -4.68
CA LYS A 31 -4.73 -17.63 -3.65
C LYS A 31 -5.66 -17.42 -2.46
N VAL A 32 -5.27 -17.95 -1.30
CA VAL A 32 -5.91 -17.65 -0.01
C VAL A 32 -5.47 -16.26 0.42
N VAL A 33 -6.43 -15.34 0.54
CA VAL A 33 -6.22 -13.94 0.90
C VAL A 33 -6.49 -13.70 2.38
N LEU A 34 -7.56 -14.28 2.90
CA LEU A 34 -7.91 -14.29 4.32
C LEU A 34 -8.22 -15.71 4.74
N ASN A 35 -7.72 -16.14 5.91
CA ASN A 35 -7.87 -17.50 6.42
C ASN A 35 -8.29 -17.47 7.89
N ASP A 36 -9.56 -17.73 8.15
CA ASP A 36 -10.13 -17.81 9.50
C ASP A 36 -9.84 -16.57 10.38
N VAL A 37 -10.09 -15.37 9.83
CA VAL A 37 -9.80 -14.10 10.48
C VAL A 37 -10.93 -13.72 11.42
N SER A 38 -10.62 -13.46 12.69
CA SER A 38 -11.59 -12.99 13.69
C SER A 38 -11.02 -11.79 14.46
N TYR A 39 -11.82 -10.70 14.58
CA TYR A 39 -11.41 -9.51 15.30
C TYR A 39 -12.61 -8.67 15.76
N GLY A 40 -12.58 -8.18 17.01
CA GLY A 40 -13.59 -7.29 17.57
C GLY A 40 -13.16 -5.82 17.52
N ILE A 41 -14.04 -4.94 17.02
CA ILE A 41 -13.81 -3.52 16.86
C ILE A 41 -14.66 -2.75 17.88
N HIS A 42 -14.02 -1.86 18.61
CA HIS A 42 -14.64 -1.12 19.72
C HIS A 42 -14.83 0.34 19.35
N GLN A 43 -15.77 1.00 20.03
CA GLN A 43 -16.02 2.42 19.84
C GLN A 43 -14.74 3.25 20.12
N GLY A 44 -14.44 4.19 19.20
CA GLY A 44 -13.25 5.05 19.27
C GLY A 44 -11.95 4.43 18.77
N ASP A 45 -11.98 3.19 18.28
CA ASP A 45 -10.81 2.56 17.67
C ASP A 45 -10.37 3.32 16.39
N LYS A 46 -9.08 3.56 16.28
CA LYS A 46 -8.42 4.12 15.08
C LYS A 46 -7.46 3.08 14.57
N ILE A 47 -7.90 2.30 13.59
CA ILE A 47 -7.22 1.09 13.12
C ILE A 47 -6.52 1.36 11.80
N GLY A 48 -5.21 1.10 11.74
CA GLY A 48 -4.45 1.03 10.51
C GLY A 48 -4.31 -0.42 10.05
N ILE A 49 -4.72 -0.75 8.82
CA ILE A 49 -4.51 -2.06 8.22
C ILE A 49 -3.27 -2.00 7.35
N ILE A 50 -2.32 -2.88 7.62
CA ILE A 50 -1.06 -2.96 6.90
C ILE A 50 -0.80 -4.38 6.39
N GLY A 51 0.08 -4.50 5.42
CA GLY A 51 0.47 -5.77 4.78
C GLY A 51 1.02 -5.53 3.38
N ILE A 52 1.60 -6.55 2.78
CA ILE A 52 2.11 -6.51 1.41
C ILE A 52 0.95 -6.30 0.43
N ASN A 53 1.24 -5.78 -0.78
CA ASN A 53 0.22 -5.64 -1.80
C ASN A 53 -0.35 -7.00 -2.21
N GLY A 54 -1.68 -7.06 -2.37
CA GLY A 54 -2.39 -8.30 -2.69
C GLY A 54 -2.60 -9.27 -1.52
N THR A 55 -2.41 -8.83 -0.26
CA THR A 55 -2.71 -9.63 0.95
C THR A 55 -4.16 -9.51 1.43
N GLY A 56 -5.01 -8.72 0.76
CA GLY A 56 -6.42 -8.61 1.12
C GLY A 56 -6.80 -7.38 1.95
N LYS A 57 -5.95 -6.37 2.03
CA LYS A 57 -6.25 -5.12 2.77
C LYS A 57 -7.55 -4.44 2.30
N SER A 58 -7.68 -4.19 1.01
CA SER A 58 -8.91 -3.62 0.43
C SER A 58 -10.09 -4.59 0.48
N THR A 59 -9.82 -5.89 0.40
CA THR A 59 -10.85 -6.94 0.47
C THR A 59 -11.53 -6.94 1.84
N ILE A 60 -10.76 -6.89 2.94
CA ILE A 60 -11.34 -6.85 4.29
C ILE A 60 -12.14 -5.56 4.52
N LEU A 61 -11.69 -4.40 3.96
CA LEU A 61 -12.48 -3.17 4.02
C LEU A 61 -13.82 -3.30 3.28
N LYS A 62 -13.83 -3.92 2.09
CA LYS A 62 -15.05 -4.16 1.32
C LYS A 62 -15.99 -5.14 2.02
N ILE A 63 -15.45 -6.19 2.65
CA ILE A 63 -16.25 -7.14 3.43
C ILE A 63 -16.90 -6.43 4.63
N ILE A 64 -16.16 -5.58 5.36
CA ILE A 64 -16.71 -4.79 6.47
C ILE A 64 -17.77 -3.80 5.97
N ALA A 65 -17.58 -3.22 4.78
CA ALA A 65 -18.54 -2.32 4.16
C ALA A 65 -19.79 -3.03 3.60
N GLY A 66 -19.82 -4.37 3.56
CA GLY A 66 -20.89 -5.15 2.97
C GLY A 66 -20.92 -5.10 1.43
N LEU A 67 -19.81 -4.70 0.79
CA LEU A 67 -19.67 -4.62 -0.66
C LEU A 67 -19.11 -5.89 -1.28
N GLU A 68 -18.57 -6.78 -0.46
CA GLU A 68 -18.04 -8.08 -0.88
C GLU A 68 -18.41 -9.13 0.17
N GLU A 69 -18.90 -10.28 -0.27
CA GLU A 69 -19.24 -11.40 0.62
C GLU A 69 -17.99 -12.24 0.91
N PRO A 70 -17.77 -12.63 2.17
CA PRO A 70 -16.74 -13.61 2.50
C PRO A 70 -17.15 -14.98 1.98
N ASP A 71 -16.18 -15.89 1.76
CA ASP A 71 -16.47 -17.28 1.38
C ASP A 71 -16.89 -18.10 2.60
N GLU A 72 -16.34 -17.76 3.78
CA GLU A 72 -16.75 -18.31 5.09
C GLU A 72 -16.74 -17.20 6.14
N GLY A 73 -17.54 -17.39 7.20
CA GLY A 73 -17.66 -16.44 8.30
C GLY A 73 -18.67 -15.32 8.03
N GLN A 74 -18.67 -14.33 8.91
CA GLN A 74 -19.63 -13.22 8.84
C GLN A 74 -19.11 -11.96 9.53
N VAL A 75 -19.68 -10.80 9.16
CA VAL A 75 -19.50 -9.54 9.86
C VAL A 75 -20.76 -9.25 10.68
N ILE A 76 -20.63 -9.15 11.99
CA ILE A 76 -21.73 -8.80 12.89
C ILE A 76 -21.59 -7.34 13.27
N THR A 77 -22.61 -6.55 12.99
CA THR A 77 -22.67 -5.13 13.31
C THR A 77 -23.78 -4.84 14.32
N GLN A 78 -23.60 -3.82 15.12
CA GLN A 78 -24.67 -3.29 15.98
C GLN A 78 -25.82 -2.75 15.09
N ASN A 79 -27.07 -2.94 15.53
CA ASN A 79 -28.23 -2.47 14.79
C ASN A 79 -28.18 -0.94 14.59
N GLY A 80 -28.40 -0.50 13.34
CA GLY A 80 -28.41 0.91 12.98
C GLY A 80 -27.02 1.55 12.82
N LEU A 81 -25.95 0.75 12.82
CA LEU A 81 -24.59 1.24 12.61
C LEU A 81 -24.43 1.80 11.18
N ARG A 82 -24.00 3.05 11.08
CA ARG A 82 -23.77 3.72 9.80
C ARG A 82 -22.29 3.57 9.42
N ILE A 83 -22.03 2.86 8.34
CA ILE A 83 -20.69 2.64 7.78
C ILE A 83 -20.55 3.46 6.52
N THR A 84 -19.48 4.24 6.42
CA THR A 84 -19.13 4.98 5.20
C THR A 84 -17.78 4.47 4.70
N TYR A 85 -17.67 4.23 3.38
CA TYR A 85 -16.47 3.68 2.74
C TYR A 85 -15.94 4.59 1.65
N LEU A 86 -14.65 4.92 1.73
CA LEU A 86 -13.88 5.56 0.67
C LEU A 86 -13.10 4.49 -0.11
N PRO A 87 -13.48 4.15 -1.34
CA PRO A 87 -12.74 3.18 -2.16
C PRO A 87 -11.47 3.78 -2.74
N GLN A 88 -10.51 2.92 -3.08
CA GLN A 88 -9.28 3.32 -3.76
C GLN A 88 -9.54 3.98 -5.13
N MET A 89 -10.55 3.48 -5.86
CA MET A 89 -11.05 4.04 -7.11
C MET A 89 -12.54 4.36 -6.97
N PRO A 90 -12.89 5.62 -6.69
CA PRO A 90 -14.29 6.03 -6.60
C PRO A 90 -14.94 6.13 -7.99
N GLU A 91 -16.21 5.74 -8.05
CA GLU A 91 -17.06 5.89 -9.22
C GLU A 91 -17.91 7.15 -9.09
N PHE A 92 -18.17 7.80 -10.22
CA PHE A 92 -18.89 9.06 -10.26
C PHE A 92 -20.06 9.00 -11.25
N PRO A 93 -21.25 9.54 -10.90
CA PRO A 93 -22.33 9.71 -11.85
C PRO A 93 -21.94 10.70 -12.96
N GLN A 94 -22.25 10.38 -14.21
CA GLN A 94 -21.96 11.26 -15.33
C GLN A 94 -22.75 12.58 -15.24
N GLY A 95 -22.08 13.70 -15.51
CA GLY A 95 -22.69 15.03 -15.61
C GLY A 95 -23.02 15.69 -14.28
N SER A 96 -22.77 15.07 -13.12
CA SER A 96 -23.00 15.68 -11.81
C SER A 96 -21.97 16.78 -11.49
N THR A 97 -22.42 17.82 -10.75
CA THR A 97 -21.52 18.83 -10.21
C THR A 97 -20.82 18.29 -8.96
N ILE A 98 -19.70 18.92 -8.60
CA ILE A 98 -18.95 18.56 -7.40
C ILE A 98 -19.81 18.69 -6.15
N LEU A 99 -20.52 19.82 -6.02
CA LEU A 99 -21.34 20.11 -4.85
C LEU A 99 -22.51 19.13 -4.71
N ASP A 100 -23.22 18.83 -5.80
CA ASP A 100 -24.32 17.87 -5.80
C ASP A 100 -23.85 16.51 -5.35
N TYR A 101 -22.75 16.01 -5.91
CA TYR A 101 -22.17 14.72 -5.56
C TYR A 101 -21.80 14.61 -4.08
N VAL A 102 -21.19 15.66 -3.50
CA VAL A 102 -20.82 15.68 -2.08
C VAL A 102 -22.03 15.81 -1.19
N ALA A 103 -23.01 16.65 -1.55
CA ALA A 103 -24.23 16.87 -0.79
C ALA A 103 -25.20 15.68 -0.85
N GLU A 104 -25.27 14.94 -1.95
CA GLU A 104 -26.08 13.73 -2.06
C GLU A 104 -25.61 12.59 -1.17
N GLY A 105 -24.36 12.62 -0.70
CA GLY A 105 -23.83 11.66 0.26
C GLY A 105 -24.51 11.69 1.61
N LYS A 106 -25.22 12.75 1.99
CA LYS A 106 -25.88 12.86 3.29
C LYS A 106 -27.23 12.14 3.34
N TRP A 107 -27.42 11.31 4.36
CA TRP A 107 -28.66 10.58 4.64
C TRP A 107 -29.87 11.48 4.97
N GLN A 108 -29.61 12.72 5.44
CA GLN A 108 -30.62 13.77 5.65
C GLN A 108 -30.06 15.09 5.13
N LYS A 109 -30.77 15.71 4.19
CA LYS A 109 -30.40 17.01 3.62
C LYS A 109 -30.90 18.10 4.58
N ASP A 110 -29.99 18.66 5.37
CA ASP A 110 -30.24 19.84 6.20
C ASP A 110 -29.66 21.10 5.52
N TRP A 111 -30.15 22.27 5.89
CA TRP A 111 -29.66 23.58 5.38
C TRP A 111 -28.15 23.79 5.60
N SER A 112 -27.55 23.09 6.57
CA SER A 112 -26.11 23.13 6.85
C SER A 112 -25.28 22.28 5.89
N THR A 113 -25.90 21.35 5.12
CA THR A 113 -25.19 20.34 4.32
C THR A 113 -24.30 20.94 3.25
N GLU A 114 -24.83 21.93 2.49
CA GLU A 114 -24.04 22.60 1.47
C GLU A 114 -22.90 23.42 2.07
N SER A 115 -23.13 24.08 3.20
CA SER A 115 -22.09 24.86 3.88
C SER A 115 -20.95 23.97 4.39
N GLU A 116 -21.28 22.81 4.95
CA GLU A 116 -20.27 21.82 5.38
C GLU A 116 -19.53 21.23 4.18
N ALA A 117 -20.25 20.87 3.10
CA ALA A 117 -19.64 20.36 1.88
C ALA A 117 -18.65 21.37 1.27
N ARG A 118 -19.05 22.63 1.13
CA ARG A 118 -18.18 23.72 0.66
C ARG A 118 -16.95 23.90 1.55
N ASN A 119 -17.11 23.85 2.87
CA ASN A 119 -16.00 23.98 3.80
C ASN A 119 -14.99 22.83 3.66
N VAL A 120 -15.45 21.59 3.59
CA VAL A 120 -14.58 20.42 3.42
C VAL A 120 -13.90 20.45 2.05
N LEU A 121 -14.61 20.80 0.97
CA LEU A 121 -14.05 20.95 -0.37
C LEU A 121 -12.94 22.01 -0.41
N ASN A 122 -13.16 23.18 0.21
CA ASN A 122 -12.15 24.21 0.31
C ASN A 122 -10.89 23.74 1.05
N LYS A 123 -11.05 22.99 2.14
CA LYS A 123 -9.93 22.38 2.88
C LYS A 123 -9.16 21.36 2.04
N LEU A 124 -9.82 20.70 1.10
CA LEU A 124 -9.21 19.76 0.15
C LEU A 124 -8.76 20.44 -1.15
N GLY A 125 -8.73 21.79 -1.19
CA GLY A 125 -8.22 22.56 -2.33
C GLY A 125 -9.08 22.47 -3.58
N ILE A 126 -10.40 22.28 -3.43
CA ILE A 126 -11.39 22.36 -4.50
C ILE A 126 -12.17 23.66 -4.28
N MET A 127 -11.92 24.67 -5.13
CA MET A 127 -12.51 25.99 -4.98
C MET A 127 -13.74 26.19 -5.87
N ASP A 128 -13.76 25.61 -7.06
CA ASP A 128 -14.92 25.62 -7.94
C ASP A 128 -15.83 24.43 -7.63
N HIS A 129 -16.93 24.73 -6.94
CA HIS A 129 -17.86 23.70 -6.48
C HIS A 129 -18.94 23.34 -7.49
N GLU A 130 -19.14 24.19 -8.51
CA GLU A 130 -20.15 24.02 -9.56
C GLU A 130 -19.57 23.32 -10.82
N GLU A 131 -18.25 23.11 -10.84
CA GLU A 131 -17.59 22.40 -11.93
C GLU A 131 -18.11 20.95 -12.04
N LYS A 132 -18.19 20.43 -13.26
CA LYS A 132 -18.57 19.05 -13.52
C LYS A 132 -17.42 18.10 -13.17
N ILE A 133 -17.74 17.00 -12.51
CA ILE A 133 -16.75 15.99 -12.08
C ILE A 133 -16.01 15.39 -13.28
N ASP A 134 -16.63 15.31 -14.44
CA ASP A 134 -16.02 14.75 -15.64
C ASP A 134 -14.75 15.50 -16.08
N HIS A 135 -14.66 16.78 -15.82
CA HIS A 135 -13.51 17.64 -16.18
C HIS A 135 -12.35 17.55 -15.19
N LEU A 136 -12.57 16.94 -14.03
CA LEU A 136 -11.57 16.86 -12.99
C LEU A 136 -10.47 15.86 -13.31
N SER A 137 -9.23 16.19 -12.90
CA SER A 137 -8.12 15.23 -12.86
C SER A 137 -8.39 14.08 -11.88
N GLY A 138 -7.72 12.92 -12.06
CA GLY A 138 -7.87 11.78 -11.17
C GLY A 138 -7.60 12.11 -9.69
N GLY A 139 -6.64 12.99 -9.42
CA GLY A 139 -6.35 13.46 -8.06
C GLY A 139 -7.46 14.35 -7.47
N GLN A 140 -8.05 15.23 -8.28
CA GLN A 140 -9.21 16.03 -7.86
C GLN A 140 -10.43 15.16 -7.60
N LYS A 141 -10.72 14.19 -8.46
CA LYS A 141 -11.79 13.21 -8.28
C LYS A 141 -11.67 12.49 -6.94
N LYS A 142 -10.47 12.02 -6.57
CA LYS A 142 -10.25 11.38 -5.27
C LYS A 142 -10.50 12.31 -4.09
N ARG A 143 -10.10 13.58 -4.19
CA ARG A 143 -10.36 14.58 -3.14
C ARG A 143 -11.85 14.88 -2.99
N VAL A 144 -12.59 14.93 -4.09
CA VAL A 144 -14.06 15.07 -4.07
C VAL A 144 -14.73 13.86 -3.42
N ALA A 145 -14.28 12.63 -3.72
CA ALA A 145 -14.79 11.42 -3.06
C ALA A 145 -14.47 11.41 -1.55
N LEU A 146 -13.28 11.85 -1.17
CA LEU A 146 -12.92 12.02 0.23
C LEU A 146 -13.84 13.05 0.91
N ALA A 147 -14.12 14.21 0.27
CA ALA A 147 -15.05 15.21 0.79
C ALA A 147 -16.43 14.61 1.08
N ARG A 148 -17.00 13.87 0.11
CA ARG A 148 -18.29 13.17 0.27
C ARG A 148 -18.26 12.22 1.47
N THR A 149 -17.17 11.47 1.63
CA THR A 149 -17.00 10.50 2.72
C THR A 149 -16.96 11.19 4.09
N LEU A 150 -16.29 12.35 4.20
CA LEU A 150 -16.11 13.07 5.47
C LEU A 150 -17.33 13.92 5.87
N VAL A 151 -18.12 14.39 4.91
CA VAL A 151 -19.36 15.15 5.14
C VAL A 151 -20.48 14.23 5.63
N ASN A 152 -20.42 12.94 5.31
CA ASN A 152 -21.45 11.97 5.68
C ASN A 152 -21.35 11.61 7.18
N PRO A 153 -22.40 11.83 8.00
CA PRO A 153 -22.38 11.41 9.39
C PRO A 153 -22.37 9.88 9.48
N CYS A 154 -21.30 9.32 10.03
CA CYS A 154 -21.13 7.89 10.18
C CYS A 154 -20.57 7.51 11.55
N ASP A 155 -20.79 6.26 11.94
CA ASP A 155 -20.27 5.69 13.19
C ASP A 155 -18.96 4.93 12.92
N VAL A 156 -18.79 4.40 11.69
CA VAL A 156 -17.58 3.73 11.21
C VAL A 156 -17.18 4.33 9.87
N LEU A 157 -15.93 4.78 9.80
CA LEU A 157 -15.32 5.36 8.62
C LEU A 157 -14.25 4.39 8.10
N LEU A 158 -14.47 3.84 6.90
CA LEU A 158 -13.55 2.97 6.20
C LEU A 158 -12.87 3.75 5.08
N MET A 159 -11.53 3.71 5.01
CA MET A 159 -10.78 4.46 4.00
C MET A 159 -9.68 3.62 3.37
N ASP A 160 -9.68 3.55 2.04
CA ASP A 160 -8.63 2.88 1.26
C ASP A 160 -7.74 3.93 0.58
N GLU A 161 -6.50 4.08 1.08
CA GLU A 161 -5.48 5.03 0.64
C GLU A 161 -5.95 6.50 0.65
N PRO A 162 -6.42 7.05 1.80
CA PRO A 162 -6.99 8.39 1.87
C PRO A 162 -5.96 9.52 1.67
N THR A 163 -4.68 9.28 1.90
CA THR A 163 -3.61 10.28 1.79
C THR A 163 -3.09 10.46 0.36
N ASN A 164 -3.44 9.54 -0.55
CA ASN A 164 -3.02 9.65 -1.95
C ASN A 164 -3.59 10.90 -2.62
N HIS A 165 -2.73 11.63 -3.32
CA HIS A 165 -3.04 12.90 -4.02
C HIS A 165 -3.37 14.10 -3.11
N LEU A 166 -3.12 13.99 -1.80
CA LEU A 166 -3.16 15.12 -0.88
C LEU A 166 -1.76 15.76 -0.77
N ASP A 167 -1.72 17.06 -0.57
CA ASP A 167 -0.50 17.74 -0.15
C ASP A 167 -0.38 17.77 1.38
N ASN A 168 0.76 18.31 1.88
CA ASN A 168 1.05 18.27 3.30
C ASN A 168 0.02 19.03 4.16
N GLU A 169 -0.54 20.14 3.65
CA GLU A 169 -1.56 20.90 4.38
C GLU A 169 -2.86 20.11 4.51
N MET A 170 -3.29 19.51 3.40
CA MET A 170 -4.49 18.65 3.38
C MET A 170 -4.32 17.42 4.26
N VAL A 171 -3.14 16.78 4.23
CA VAL A 171 -2.83 15.63 5.10
C VAL A 171 -2.90 16.04 6.58
N THR A 172 -2.28 17.17 6.96
CA THR A 172 -2.31 17.67 8.34
C THR A 172 -3.75 17.97 8.80
N TRP A 173 -4.55 18.59 7.92
CA TRP A 173 -5.95 18.84 8.21
C TRP A 173 -6.75 17.53 8.41
N LEU A 174 -6.50 16.53 7.55
CA LEU A 174 -7.17 15.22 7.65
C LEU A 174 -6.76 14.48 8.93
N GLU A 175 -5.48 14.53 9.32
CA GLU A 175 -5.00 14.01 10.61
C GLU A 175 -5.79 14.59 11.78
N ASP A 176 -5.93 15.91 11.82
CA ASP A 176 -6.64 16.61 12.88
C ASP A 176 -8.15 16.28 12.90
N PHE A 177 -8.75 16.15 11.72
CA PHE A 177 -10.15 15.73 11.58
C PHE A 177 -10.36 14.33 12.15
N LEU A 178 -9.55 13.35 11.73
CA LEU A 178 -9.68 11.97 12.15
C LEU A 178 -9.37 11.75 13.64
N ARG A 179 -8.44 12.51 14.20
CA ARG A 179 -8.17 12.48 15.65
C ARG A 179 -9.36 12.95 16.47
N LYS A 180 -10.10 13.95 15.99
CA LYS A 180 -11.30 14.51 16.64
C LYS A 180 -12.55 13.67 16.37
N PHE A 181 -12.54 12.82 15.35
CA PHE A 181 -13.68 11.98 15.00
C PHE A 181 -13.98 10.98 16.13
N LYS A 182 -15.21 10.98 16.64
CA LYS A 182 -15.61 10.17 17.81
C LYS A 182 -15.93 8.70 17.47
N GLY A 183 -16.22 8.41 16.20
CA GLY A 183 -16.50 7.07 15.70
C GLY A 183 -15.25 6.23 15.53
N VAL A 184 -15.41 5.07 14.94
CA VAL A 184 -14.32 4.18 14.53
C VAL A 184 -13.76 4.61 13.18
N VAL A 185 -12.46 4.56 13.05
CA VAL A 185 -11.76 4.73 11.77
C VAL A 185 -10.98 3.46 11.47
N ILE A 186 -11.17 2.91 10.28
CA ILE A 186 -10.38 1.79 9.77
C ILE A 186 -9.80 2.23 8.42
N MET A 187 -8.49 2.24 8.32
CA MET A 187 -7.83 2.74 7.11
C MET A 187 -6.73 1.82 6.63
N VAL A 188 -6.57 1.78 5.31
CA VAL A 188 -5.40 1.25 4.63
C VAL A 188 -4.60 2.42 4.10
N THR A 189 -3.34 2.55 4.43
CA THR A 189 -2.44 3.54 3.83
C THR A 189 -0.99 3.09 3.92
N HIS A 190 -0.18 3.55 2.98
CA HIS A 190 1.28 3.38 2.99
C HIS A 190 2.00 4.54 3.67
N ASP A 191 1.30 5.59 4.08
CA ASP A 191 1.86 6.71 4.80
C ASP A 191 2.07 6.37 6.29
N ARG A 192 3.33 6.08 6.61
CA ARG A 192 3.76 5.65 7.96
C ARG A 192 3.60 6.77 9.00
N TYR A 193 3.85 8.02 8.61
CA TYR A 193 3.71 9.18 9.49
C TYR A 193 2.24 9.44 9.83
N PHE A 194 1.37 9.30 8.84
CA PHE A 194 -0.06 9.42 9.03
C PHE A 194 -0.59 8.33 9.97
N LEU A 195 -0.19 7.07 9.75
CA LEU A 195 -0.54 5.96 10.65
C LEU A 195 -0.07 6.22 12.09
N ASP A 196 1.17 6.68 12.25
CA ASP A 196 1.74 6.89 13.60
C ASP A 196 0.99 7.95 14.39
N ARG A 197 0.45 8.97 13.72
CA ARG A 197 -0.25 10.08 14.35
C ARG A 197 -1.74 9.85 14.59
N VAL A 198 -2.39 9.06 13.73
CA VAL A 198 -3.85 8.89 13.74
C VAL A 198 -4.26 7.59 14.42
N THR A 199 -3.48 6.50 14.29
CA THR A 199 -3.92 5.19 14.75
C THR A 199 -3.53 4.88 16.20
N ASN A 200 -4.40 4.13 16.88
CA ASN A 200 -4.13 3.55 18.18
C ASN A 200 -4.01 2.01 18.15
N LYS A 201 -4.37 1.42 17.00
CA LYS A 201 -4.26 -0.02 16.75
C LYS A 201 -3.78 -0.27 15.33
N ILE A 202 -2.97 -1.30 15.16
CA ILE A 202 -2.51 -1.77 13.86
C ILE A 202 -2.96 -3.21 13.67
N LEU A 203 -3.56 -3.49 12.52
CA LEU A 203 -3.88 -4.84 12.06
C LEU A 203 -2.97 -5.21 10.89
N GLU A 204 -2.12 -6.19 11.08
CA GLU A 204 -1.24 -6.69 10.03
C GLU A 204 -1.87 -7.92 9.37
N ILE A 205 -2.05 -7.87 8.04
CA ILE A 205 -2.44 -9.04 7.24
C ILE A 205 -1.17 -9.62 6.60
N SER A 206 -0.84 -10.83 7.01
CA SER A 206 0.33 -11.55 6.51
C SER A 206 -0.03 -13.01 6.25
N HIS A 207 0.20 -13.49 5.02
CA HIS A 207 -0.06 -14.88 4.60
C HIS A 207 -1.45 -15.42 5.00
N GLY A 208 -2.49 -14.59 4.84
CA GLY A 208 -3.87 -14.91 5.16
C GLY A 208 -4.23 -14.79 6.65
N ASN A 209 -3.27 -14.58 7.54
CA ASN A 209 -3.51 -14.40 8.97
C ASN A 209 -3.60 -12.91 9.34
N LEU A 210 -4.36 -12.61 10.39
CA LEU A 210 -4.50 -11.28 10.96
C LEU A 210 -3.77 -11.21 12.32
N TYR A 211 -2.87 -10.27 12.44
CA TYR A 211 -2.17 -9.98 13.70
C TYR A 211 -2.58 -8.60 14.20
N ALA A 212 -3.05 -8.52 15.44
CA ALA A 212 -3.51 -7.27 16.05
C ALA A 212 -2.51 -6.74 17.06
N TYR A 213 -2.20 -5.44 16.95
CA TYR A 213 -1.29 -4.74 17.85
C TYR A 213 -1.99 -3.51 18.44
N GLU A 214 -2.07 -3.41 19.76
CA GLU A 214 -2.58 -2.22 20.47
C GLU A 214 -1.46 -1.17 20.57
N ALA A 215 -1.12 -0.58 19.43
CA ALA A 215 0.02 0.32 19.29
C ALA A 215 -0.13 1.25 18.08
N ASN A 216 0.60 2.38 18.06
CA ASN A 216 0.82 3.18 16.88
C ASN A 216 1.86 2.49 15.95
N TYR A 217 2.12 3.09 14.78
CA TYR A 217 2.98 2.46 13.77
C TYR A 217 4.44 2.25 14.26
N SER A 218 5.01 3.21 14.97
CA SER A 218 6.39 3.10 15.48
C SER A 218 6.53 1.93 16.47
N LYS A 219 5.63 1.83 17.42
CA LYS A 219 5.64 0.74 18.42
C LYS A 219 5.28 -0.61 17.80
N PHE A 220 4.42 -0.63 16.78
CA PHE A 220 4.11 -1.83 16.01
C PHE A 220 5.38 -2.46 15.42
N LEU A 221 6.30 -1.67 14.85
CA LEU A 221 7.53 -2.20 14.24
C LEU A 221 8.39 -2.98 15.27
N GLU A 222 8.47 -2.47 16.49
CA GLU A 222 9.19 -3.18 17.58
C GLU A 222 8.49 -4.50 17.92
N LEU A 223 7.18 -4.45 18.16
CA LEU A 223 6.38 -5.63 18.50
C LEU A 223 6.36 -6.69 17.37
N LYS A 224 6.36 -6.26 16.11
CA LYS A 224 6.48 -7.15 14.95
C LYS A 224 7.84 -7.85 14.96
N ALA A 225 8.93 -7.12 15.16
CA ALA A 225 10.27 -7.68 15.21
C ALA A 225 10.40 -8.71 16.35
N GLU A 226 9.89 -8.40 17.53
CA GLU A 226 9.86 -9.34 18.68
C GLU A 226 9.06 -10.62 18.34
N ARG A 227 7.89 -10.48 17.71
CA ARG A 227 7.08 -11.65 17.29
C ARG A 227 7.83 -12.52 16.29
N GLU A 228 8.40 -11.92 15.25
CA GLU A 228 9.14 -12.66 14.21
C GLU A 228 10.36 -13.38 14.79
N GLU A 229 11.07 -12.77 15.74
CA GLU A 229 12.18 -13.40 16.43
C GLU A 229 11.71 -14.60 17.28
N MET A 230 10.62 -14.47 18.02
CA MET A 230 10.02 -15.56 18.80
C MET A 230 9.56 -16.72 17.91
N GLU A 231 8.92 -16.42 16.77
CA GLU A 231 8.49 -17.43 15.78
C GLU A 231 9.70 -18.19 15.21
N LEU A 232 10.78 -17.49 14.87
CA LEU A 232 12.02 -18.09 14.38
C LEU A 232 12.73 -18.96 15.44
N ALA A 233 12.75 -18.51 16.68
CA ALA A 233 13.32 -19.28 17.80
C ALA A 233 12.49 -20.57 18.04
N SER A 234 11.17 -20.46 18.02
CA SER A 234 10.24 -21.60 18.12
C SER A 234 10.45 -22.60 17.00
N GLU A 235 10.60 -22.12 15.76
CA GLU A 235 10.82 -22.97 14.58
C GLU A 235 12.18 -23.69 14.66
N ARG A 236 13.25 -22.99 15.04
CA ARG A 236 14.56 -23.63 15.26
C ARG A 236 14.47 -24.75 16.30
N LYS A 237 13.74 -24.51 17.40
CA LYS A 237 13.48 -25.52 18.42
C LYS A 237 12.68 -26.70 17.87
N ARG A 238 11.60 -26.44 17.10
CA ARG A 238 10.80 -27.46 16.44
C ARG A 238 11.65 -28.32 15.50
N GLN A 239 12.47 -27.71 14.66
CA GLN A 239 13.35 -28.42 13.72
C GLN A 239 14.41 -29.26 14.44
N SER A 240 14.95 -28.78 15.55
CA SER A 240 15.89 -29.56 16.36
C SER A 240 15.24 -30.80 16.94
N VAL A 241 14.03 -30.66 17.52
CA VAL A 241 13.25 -31.80 18.03
C VAL A 241 12.87 -32.76 16.91
N LEU A 242 12.41 -32.23 15.76
CA LEU A 242 12.04 -33.03 14.59
C LEU A 242 13.23 -33.88 14.10
N ARG A 243 14.43 -33.32 14.05
CA ARG A 243 15.65 -34.04 13.66
C ARG A 243 15.93 -35.20 14.62
N MET A 244 15.87 -34.97 15.92
CA MET A 244 16.06 -36.03 16.94
C MET A 244 14.99 -37.13 16.82
N GLU A 245 13.73 -36.76 16.62
CA GLU A 245 12.64 -37.73 16.48
C GLU A 245 12.73 -38.53 15.16
N LEU A 246 13.20 -37.90 14.08
CA LEU A 246 13.44 -38.60 12.80
C LEU A 246 14.60 -39.60 12.92
N GLU A 247 15.70 -39.24 13.62
CA GLU A 247 16.80 -40.16 13.88
C GLU A 247 16.34 -41.36 14.72
N TRP A 248 15.51 -41.10 15.74
CA TRP A 248 14.92 -42.17 16.55
C TRP A 248 14.04 -43.07 15.69
N ALA A 249 13.19 -42.53 14.82
CA ALA A 249 12.32 -43.32 13.94
C ALA A 249 13.12 -44.17 12.93
N LYS A 250 14.25 -43.67 12.39
CA LYS A 250 15.13 -44.43 11.48
C LYS A 250 15.82 -45.63 12.13
N ARG A 251 15.98 -45.65 13.44
CA ARG A 251 16.56 -46.78 14.16
C ARG A 251 15.65 -48.01 14.30
N GLY A 252 14.55 -48.08 13.57
CA GLY A 252 13.73 -49.25 13.44
C GLY A 252 12.77 -49.56 14.61
N CYS A 253 12.10 -48.54 15.11
CA CYS A 253 11.15 -48.67 16.20
C CYS A 253 9.92 -49.47 15.77
N ARG A 254 9.81 -50.73 16.29
CA ARG A 254 8.59 -51.52 16.11
C ARG A 254 7.47 -50.97 17.00
N ALA A 255 6.39 -50.44 16.39
CA ALA A 255 5.25 -49.85 17.08
C ALA A 255 4.39 -50.85 17.86
N ARG A 256 4.96 -51.52 18.86
CA ARG A 256 4.25 -52.52 19.69
C ARG A 256 3.73 -51.98 21.03
N SER A 257 4.09 -50.76 21.42
CA SER A 257 3.62 -50.15 22.68
C SER A 257 2.85 -48.86 22.45
N THR A 258 1.84 -48.58 23.30
CA THR A 258 1.03 -47.36 23.28
C THR A 258 1.90 -46.09 23.34
N LYS A 259 3.02 -46.12 24.09
CA LYS A 259 4.00 -45.01 24.18
C LYS A 259 4.71 -44.74 22.85
N GLN A 260 5.01 -45.77 22.08
CA GLN A 260 5.66 -45.61 20.77
C GLN A 260 4.69 -45.04 19.73
N ARG A 261 3.40 -45.48 19.78
CA ARG A 261 2.36 -44.92 18.90
C ARG A 261 2.14 -43.43 19.15
N ALA A 262 2.00 -43.02 20.41
CA ALA A 262 1.88 -41.60 20.77
C ALA A 262 3.11 -40.77 20.35
N ARG A 263 4.32 -41.35 20.34
CA ARG A 263 5.54 -40.68 19.85
C ARG A 263 5.55 -40.52 18.34
N LEU A 264 5.07 -41.51 17.58
CA LEU A 264 4.89 -41.42 16.13
C LEU A 264 3.84 -40.38 15.73
N GLU A 265 2.71 -40.32 16.44
CA GLU A 265 1.68 -39.27 16.24
C GLU A 265 2.25 -37.89 16.51
N ARG A 266 3.08 -37.73 17.55
CA ARG A 266 3.81 -36.47 17.83
C ARG A 266 4.80 -36.12 16.72
N LEU A 267 5.52 -37.10 16.16
CA LEU A 267 6.44 -36.88 15.04
C LEU A 267 5.67 -36.43 13.78
N GLU A 268 4.53 -37.00 13.50
CA GLU A 268 3.67 -36.55 12.40
C GLU A 268 3.15 -35.12 12.61
N ALA A 269 2.72 -34.79 13.82
CA ALA A 269 2.33 -33.42 14.18
C ALA A 269 3.50 -32.44 14.02
N LEU A 270 4.73 -32.82 14.38
CA LEU A 270 5.93 -32.00 14.18
C LEU A 270 6.28 -31.83 12.69
N LYS A 271 6.08 -32.85 11.85
CA LYS A 271 6.29 -32.76 10.39
C LYS A 271 5.28 -31.81 9.73
N ASN A 272 4.03 -31.88 10.16
CA ASN A 272 2.92 -31.10 9.59
C ASN A 272 2.85 -29.66 10.13
N GLY A 273 3.72 -29.28 11.07
CA GLY A 273 3.79 -27.92 11.59
C GLY A 273 4.15 -26.93 10.49
N LYS A 274 3.40 -25.82 10.40
CA LYS A 274 3.64 -24.75 9.42
C LYS A 274 4.97 -24.06 9.74
N THR A 275 5.83 -23.95 8.73
CA THR A 275 7.08 -23.16 8.82
C THR A 275 6.74 -21.68 8.67
N PRO A 276 7.27 -20.78 9.49
CA PRO A 276 7.10 -19.34 9.30
C PRO A 276 7.58 -18.92 7.91
N VAL A 277 6.71 -18.27 7.14
CA VAL A 277 7.05 -17.75 5.81
C VAL A 277 7.62 -16.35 6.01
N ARG A 278 8.83 -16.11 5.51
CA ARG A 278 9.43 -14.78 5.52
C ARG A 278 8.94 -14.00 4.31
N ASP A 279 8.66 -12.73 4.53
CA ASP A 279 8.44 -11.80 3.45
C ASP A 279 9.73 -11.67 2.64
N ALA A 280 9.66 -11.96 1.34
CA ALA A 280 10.80 -11.75 0.46
C ALA A 280 11.01 -10.26 0.25
N SER A 281 12.26 -9.80 0.36
CA SER A 281 12.66 -8.42 0.09
C SER A 281 13.26 -8.33 -1.31
N VAL A 282 12.98 -7.22 -2.00
CA VAL A 282 13.64 -6.91 -3.27
C VAL A 282 15.06 -6.44 -2.97
N GLU A 283 16.06 -7.17 -3.45
CA GLU A 283 17.47 -6.76 -3.36
C GLU A 283 17.84 -5.97 -4.62
N LEU A 284 18.14 -4.69 -4.43
CA LEU A 284 18.55 -3.76 -5.48
C LEU A 284 20.06 -3.55 -5.41
N ASP A 285 20.80 -4.30 -6.22
CA ASP A 285 22.19 -4.00 -6.50
C ASP A 285 22.26 -3.15 -7.77
N SER A 286 22.59 -1.87 -7.64
CA SER A 286 22.81 -1.01 -8.80
C SER A 286 24.28 -1.08 -9.22
N VAL A 287 24.50 -1.22 -10.53
CA VAL A 287 25.82 -1.05 -11.11
C VAL A 287 26.20 0.43 -11.06
N GLU A 288 27.29 0.77 -10.42
CA GLU A 288 27.84 2.11 -10.50
C GLU A 288 28.30 2.38 -11.95
N THR A 289 27.46 3.07 -12.72
CA THR A 289 27.87 3.60 -14.01
C THR A 289 28.66 4.89 -13.78
N ARG A 290 29.81 5.02 -14.45
CA ARG A 290 30.71 6.16 -14.28
C ARG A 290 30.02 7.45 -14.75
N MET A 291 29.78 8.37 -13.82
CA MET A 291 29.26 9.70 -14.12
C MET A 291 30.41 10.65 -14.48
N GLY A 292 30.34 11.35 -15.61
CA GLY A 292 31.30 12.34 -16.07
C GLY A 292 31.42 13.57 -15.15
N LYS A 293 32.22 14.58 -15.46
CA LYS A 293 32.34 15.82 -14.67
C LYS A 293 31.10 16.70 -14.81
N LYS A 294 30.53 16.80 -16.01
CA LYS A 294 29.30 17.52 -16.31
C LYS A 294 28.12 16.64 -15.95
N THR A 295 27.21 17.17 -15.14
CA THR A 295 26.01 16.49 -14.66
C THR A 295 24.78 17.03 -15.40
N ILE A 296 23.79 17.55 -14.67
CA ILE A 296 22.59 18.20 -15.22
C ILE A 296 22.61 19.64 -14.73
N GLU A 297 22.59 20.58 -15.64
CA GLU A 297 22.59 22.01 -15.36
C GLU A 297 21.34 22.64 -15.95
N LEU A 298 20.59 23.36 -15.12
CA LEU A 298 19.37 24.07 -15.49
C LEU A 298 19.68 25.57 -15.48
N HIS A 299 19.52 26.22 -16.61
CA HIS A 299 19.82 27.64 -16.77
C HIS A 299 18.55 28.42 -17.12
N HIS A 300 18.11 29.30 -16.20
CA HIS A 300 17.02 30.25 -16.39
C HIS A 300 15.71 29.60 -16.91
N ILE A 301 15.37 28.43 -16.42
CA ILE A 301 14.20 27.66 -16.88
C ILE A 301 12.91 28.37 -16.50
N SER A 302 12.10 28.70 -17.50
CA SER A 302 10.75 29.21 -17.31
C SER A 302 9.74 28.37 -18.07
N LYS A 303 8.56 28.14 -17.48
CA LYS A 303 7.46 27.37 -18.08
C LYS A 303 6.12 27.90 -17.65
N ASN A 304 5.24 28.14 -18.63
CA ASN A 304 3.87 28.58 -18.44
C ASN A 304 2.90 27.54 -19.04
N PHE A 305 1.72 27.40 -18.47
CA PHE A 305 0.59 26.70 -19.07
C PHE A 305 -0.59 27.66 -19.13
N GLY A 306 -0.87 28.15 -20.34
CA GLY A 306 -1.81 29.25 -20.53
C GLY A 306 -1.35 30.50 -19.76
N GLU A 307 -2.21 31.05 -18.93
CA GLU A 307 -1.88 32.23 -18.09
C GLU A 307 -1.13 31.86 -16.80
N LYS A 308 -1.07 30.57 -16.45
CA LYS A 308 -0.46 30.13 -15.19
C LYS A 308 1.04 29.95 -15.36
N LYS A 309 1.82 30.78 -14.68
CA LYS A 309 3.28 30.64 -14.56
C LYS A 309 3.60 29.52 -13.57
N ILE A 310 4.30 28.49 -14.02
CA ILE A 310 4.64 27.30 -13.22
C ILE A 310 6.09 27.35 -12.74
N LEU A 311 7.01 27.71 -13.63
CA LEU A 311 8.42 27.90 -13.31
C LEU A 311 8.81 29.30 -13.79
N ASP A 312 9.58 30.01 -12.97
CA ASP A 312 10.02 31.37 -13.22
C ASP A 312 11.51 31.50 -12.94
N ASP A 313 12.30 31.63 -14.00
CA ASP A 313 13.74 31.86 -13.95
C ASP A 313 14.52 30.91 -13.02
N PHE A 314 14.17 29.60 -13.08
CA PHE A 314 14.73 28.57 -12.21
C PHE A 314 16.09 28.10 -12.73
N SER A 315 17.14 28.24 -11.91
CA SER A 315 18.47 27.73 -12.21
C SER A 315 18.96 26.81 -11.11
N TYR A 316 19.52 25.66 -11.49
CA TYR A 316 20.06 24.69 -10.55
C TYR A 316 21.09 23.76 -11.20
N ILE A 317 22.09 23.36 -10.44
CA ILE A 317 23.11 22.38 -10.87
C ILE A 317 22.97 21.12 -9.99
N VAL A 318 22.68 20.00 -10.62
CA VAL A 318 22.62 18.71 -9.93
C VAL A 318 24.05 18.20 -9.73
N LEU A 319 24.44 17.94 -8.50
CA LEU A 319 25.77 17.44 -8.18
C LEU A 319 25.80 15.89 -8.23
N ARG A 320 27.01 15.33 -8.39
CA ARG A 320 27.19 13.87 -8.34
C ARG A 320 26.79 13.31 -6.99
N ASN A 321 26.19 12.12 -7.01
CA ASN A 321 25.75 11.39 -5.82
C ASN A 321 24.76 12.19 -4.96
N GLN A 322 24.17 13.26 -5.50
CA GLN A 322 23.16 14.06 -4.82
C GLN A 322 21.82 13.33 -4.85
N ARG A 323 21.12 13.35 -3.72
CA ARG A 323 19.73 12.92 -3.60
C ARG A 323 18.88 14.15 -3.36
N LEU A 324 18.04 14.50 -4.34
CA LEU A 324 17.18 15.68 -4.32
C LEU A 324 15.74 15.30 -3.99
N GLY A 325 15.17 15.95 -2.98
CA GLY A 325 13.74 15.90 -2.69
C GLY A 325 13.08 17.20 -3.19
N ILE A 326 12.11 17.08 -4.09
CA ILE A 326 11.32 18.22 -4.59
C ILE A 326 9.99 18.25 -3.85
N ILE A 327 9.80 19.26 -3.01
CA ILE A 327 8.60 19.43 -2.19
C ILE A 327 7.82 20.69 -2.58
N GLY A 328 6.53 20.68 -2.36
CA GLY A 328 5.65 21.83 -2.62
C GLY A 328 4.19 21.42 -2.78
N PRO A 329 3.25 22.38 -2.83
CA PRO A 329 1.82 22.12 -3.00
C PRO A 329 1.51 21.39 -4.30
N ASN A 330 0.30 20.85 -4.43
CA ASN A 330 -0.15 20.24 -5.66
C ASN A 330 -0.32 21.31 -6.76
N GLY A 331 0.17 20.99 -7.97
CA GLY A 331 0.11 21.92 -9.11
C GLY A 331 1.17 23.05 -9.09
N CYS A 332 2.19 22.99 -8.21
CA CYS A 332 3.30 23.94 -8.20
C CYS A 332 4.39 23.66 -9.25
N GLY A 333 4.29 22.59 -10.05
CA GLY A 333 5.23 22.32 -11.14
C GLY A 333 6.28 21.24 -10.88
N LYS A 334 6.21 20.49 -9.77
CA LYS A 334 7.17 19.41 -9.45
C LYS A 334 7.37 18.42 -10.60
N SER A 335 6.27 17.83 -11.08
CA SER A 335 6.32 16.88 -12.20
C SER A 335 6.72 17.53 -13.52
N THR A 336 6.37 18.82 -13.70
CA THR A 336 6.78 19.59 -14.89
C THR A 336 8.29 19.78 -14.92
N LEU A 337 8.91 20.13 -13.79
CA LEU A 337 10.35 20.28 -13.67
C LEU A 337 11.09 18.97 -14.01
N ILE A 338 10.63 17.85 -13.45
CA ILE A 338 11.22 16.53 -13.74
C ILE A 338 11.08 16.18 -15.22
N LYS A 339 9.92 16.40 -15.83
CA LYS A 339 9.69 16.16 -17.27
C LYS A 339 10.53 17.08 -18.17
N ILE A 340 10.85 18.29 -17.71
CA ILE A 340 11.77 19.18 -18.43
C ILE A 340 13.20 18.62 -18.35
N ILE A 341 13.64 18.14 -17.19
CA ILE A 341 14.95 17.51 -17.01
C ILE A 341 15.07 16.24 -17.89
N ASP A 342 14.01 15.45 -17.99
CA ASP A 342 13.98 14.24 -18.83
C ASP A 342 13.82 14.54 -20.33
N GLY A 343 13.60 15.83 -20.70
CA GLY A 343 13.42 16.23 -22.09
C GLY A 343 12.04 15.97 -22.69
N MET A 344 11.10 15.46 -21.91
CA MET A 344 9.70 15.23 -22.34
C MET A 344 8.94 16.51 -22.62
N ILE A 345 9.27 17.58 -21.90
CA ILE A 345 8.65 18.90 -22.04
C ILE A 345 9.76 19.93 -22.30
N GLN A 346 9.61 20.72 -23.36
CA GLN A 346 10.52 21.84 -23.60
C GLN A 346 10.16 23.03 -22.69
N PRO A 347 11.16 23.70 -22.08
CA PRO A 347 10.95 24.96 -21.38
C PRO A 347 10.55 26.05 -22.38
N ASP A 348 9.85 27.08 -21.92
CA ASP A 348 9.48 28.26 -22.75
C ASP A 348 10.65 29.24 -22.85
N ALA A 349 11.51 29.28 -21.82
CA ALA A 349 12.78 30.02 -21.81
C ALA A 349 13.81 29.25 -20.97
N GLY A 350 15.10 29.54 -21.24
CA GLY A 350 16.22 28.83 -20.62
C GLY A 350 16.59 27.55 -21.33
N GLU A 351 17.60 26.86 -20.81
CA GLU A 351 18.08 25.59 -21.39
C GLU A 351 18.48 24.59 -20.32
N VAL A 352 18.40 23.31 -20.68
CA VAL A 352 18.84 22.17 -19.86
C VAL A 352 20.08 21.58 -20.51
N GLU A 353 21.20 21.63 -19.82
CA GLU A 353 22.44 21.00 -20.27
C GLU A 353 22.62 19.66 -19.55
N ILE A 354 22.68 18.59 -20.32
CA ILE A 354 22.86 17.22 -19.79
C ILE A 354 24.23 16.70 -20.23
N GLY A 355 25.03 16.21 -19.27
CA GLY A 355 26.33 15.65 -19.57
C GLY A 355 26.24 14.39 -20.45
N GLU A 356 27.14 14.20 -21.41
CA GLU A 356 27.14 13.09 -22.37
C GLU A 356 27.10 11.69 -21.72
N THR A 357 27.57 11.56 -20.49
CA THR A 357 27.59 10.29 -19.74
C THR A 357 26.34 10.07 -18.90
N ILE A 358 25.43 11.02 -18.89
CA ILE A 358 24.19 10.93 -18.10
C ILE A 358 23.17 10.06 -18.83
N ARG A 359 22.64 9.09 -18.10
CA ARG A 359 21.51 8.26 -18.51
C ARG A 359 20.40 8.44 -17.48
N ILE A 360 19.32 9.09 -17.89
CA ILE A 360 18.18 9.36 -17.03
C ILE A 360 17.21 8.19 -17.12
N GLY A 361 16.81 7.64 -15.97
CA GLY A 361 15.72 6.69 -15.86
C GLY A 361 14.51 7.39 -15.25
N TYR A 362 13.47 7.63 -16.04
CA TYR A 362 12.26 8.29 -15.56
C TYR A 362 11.23 7.27 -15.10
N PHE A 363 10.91 7.29 -13.81
CA PHE A 363 9.85 6.47 -13.22
C PHE A 363 8.62 7.33 -12.95
N ALA A 364 7.62 7.23 -13.80
CA ALA A 364 6.40 8.02 -13.74
C ALA A 364 5.50 7.65 -12.56
N GLN A 365 4.65 8.58 -12.13
CA GLN A 365 3.63 8.35 -11.11
C GLN A 365 2.58 7.32 -11.57
N GLU A 366 2.17 7.39 -12.83
CA GLU A 366 1.27 6.44 -13.47
C GLU A 366 2.07 5.45 -14.30
N VAL A 367 1.64 4.20 -14.30
CA VAL A 367 2.27 3.16 -15.10
C VAL A 367 1.87 3.42 -16.56
N PRO A 368 2.84 3.52 -17.50
CA PRO A 368 2.51 3.67 -18.91
C PRO A 368 1.74 2.46 -19.45
N ASP A 369 1.00 2.65 -20.52
CA ASP A 369 0.31 1.57 -21.20
C ASP A 369 1.30 0.47 -21.60
N MET A 370 1.02 -0.75 -21.17
CA MET A 370 1.80 -1.94 -21.50
C MET A 370 0.99 -2.83 -22.43
N ASP A 371 1.65 -3.50 -23.38
CA ASP A 371 0.98 -4.54 -24.14
C ASP A 371 0.55 -5.67 -23.19
N THR A 372 -0.75 -5.77 -22.96
CA THR A 372 -1.34 -6.71 -22.02
C THR A 372 -1.18 -8.17 -22.44
N ASN A 373 -0.95 -8.44 -23.75
CA ASN A 373 -0.77 -9.78 -24.30
C ASN A 373 0.68 -10.27 -24.22
N GLN A 374 1.63 -9.35 -24.07
CA GLN A 374 3.05 -9.65 -23.95
C GLN A 374 3.34 -10.41 -22.64
N ARG A 375 4.27 -11.36 -22.67
CA ARG A 375 4.75 -12.04 -21.46
C ARG A 375 5.66 -11.12 -20.66
N VAL A 376 5.62 -11.26 -19.34
CA VAL A 376 6.42 -10.46 -18.41
C VAL A 376 7.93 -10.54 -18.75
N ILE A 377 8.45 -11.72 -19.05
CA ILE A 377 9.85 -11.92 -19.39
C ILE A 377 10.25 -11.26 -20.72
N ASP A 378 9.36 -11.29 -21.70
CA ASP A 378 9.63 -10.71 -23.02
C ASP A 378 9.66 -9.18 -22.94
N TYR A 379 8.78 -8.58 -22.15
CA TYR A 379 8.77 -7.13 -21.87
C TYR A 379 10.08 -6.60 -21.28
N ILE A 380 10.76 -7.42 -20.48
CA ILE A 380 12.06 -7.05 -19.92
C ILE A 380 13.19 -7.36 -20.91
N ARG A 381 13.12 -8.46 -21.68
CA ARG A 381 14.09 -8.80 -22.69
C ARG A 381 14.17 -7.80 -23.83
N ASP A 382 13.07 -7.13 -24.16
CA ASP A 382 13.04 -6.07 -25.16
C ASP A 382 13.97 -4.90 -24.80
N VAL A 383 14.24 -4.69 -23.50
CA VAL A 383 15.20 -3.67 -23.04
C VAL A 383 16.62 -4.21 -23.02
N ALA A 384 16.81 -5.34 -22.34
CA ALA A 384 18.12 -6.00 -22.26
C ALA A 384 17.97 -7.47 -21.87
N GLU A 385 18.67 -8.36 -22.57
CA GLU A 385 18.73 -9.79 -22.22
C GLU A 385 19.67 -10.03 -21.02
N TYR A 386 20.70 -9.20 -20.86
CA TYR A 386 21.70 -9.28 -19.81
C TYR A 386 22.04 -7.89 -19.28
N ILE A 387 22.16 -7.77 -17.96
CA ILE A 387 22.73 -6.57 -17.31
C ILE A 387 24.14 -6.91 -16.82
N PRO A 388 25.16 -6.10 -17.14
CA PRO A 388 26.46 -6.22 -16.50
C PRO A 388 26.33 -5.80 -15.02
N THR A 389 26.81 -6.63 -14.10
CA THR A 389 26.91 -6.32 -12.67
C THR A 389 28.35 -6.50 -12.21
N ARG A 390 28.66 -6.07 -10.96
CA ARG A 390 30.00 -6.27 -10.36
C ARG A 390 30.42 -7.74 -10.34
N ASP A 391 29.47 -8.64 -10.18
CA ASP A 391 29.68 -10.09 -10.04
C ASP A 391 29.51 -10.86 -11.38
N GLY A 392 29.33 -10.15 -12.49
CA GLY A 392 29.14 -10.76 -13.81
C GLY A 392 27.91 -10.26 -14.56
N LYS A 393 27.37 -11.09 -15.47
CA LYS A 393 26.14 -10.78 -16.20
C LYS A 393 24.94 -11.45 -15.55
N ILE A 394 23.91 -10.67 -15.26
CA ILE A 394 22.63 -11.19 -14.73
C ILE A 394 21.62 -11.23 -15.87
N THR A 395 20.90 -12.35 -16.00
CA THR A 395 19.84 -12.52 -17.01
C THR A 395 18.56 -11.79 -16.60
N ALA A 396 17.70 -11.47 -17.59
CA ALA A 396 16.38 -10.91 -17.37
C ALA A 396 15.54 -11.77 -16.38
N SER A 397 15.62 -13.11 -16.48
CA SER A 397 14.92 -14.01 -15.57
C SER A 397 15.39 -13.89 -14.11
N MET A 398 16.71 -13.83 -13.88
CA MET A 398 17.27 -13.65 -12.54
C MET A 398 16.89 -12.30 -11.94
N MET A 399 16.82 -11.23 -12.75
CA MET A 399 16.36 -9.94 -12.29
C MET A 399 14.86 -9.93 -11.93
N LEU A 400 14.04 -10.62 -12.72
CA LEU A 400 12.64 -10.82 -12.40
C LEU A 400 12.45 -11.57 -11.07
N GLU A 401 13.26 -12.63 -10.82
CA GLU A 401 13.23 -13.33 -9.53
C GLU A 401 13.61 -12.41 -8.36
N ARG A 402 14.64 -11.57 -8.49
CA ARG A 402 15.00 -10.56 -7.48
C ARG A 402 13.88 -9.55 -7.23
N PHE A 403 13.05 -9.27 -8.26
CA PHE A 403 11.86 -8.42 -8.17
C PHE A 403 10.60 -9.18 -7.80
N LEU A 404 10.73 -10.42 -7.27
CA LEU A 404 9.65 -11.26 -6.77
C LEU A 404 8.64 -11.67 -7.87
N PHE A 405 9.12 -11.91 -9.08
CA PHE A 405 8.38 -12.59 -10.13
C PHE A 405 8.87 -14.03 -10.23
N ASP A 406 8.09 -14.96 -9.71
CA ASP A 406 8.40 -16.38 -9.83
C ASP A 406 8.31 -16.87 -11.28
N SER A 407 8.81 -18.07 -11.54
CA SER A 407 8.86 -18.63 -12.90
C SER A 407 7.48 -18.69 -13.55
N SER A 408 6.39 -18.91 -12.79
CA SER A 408 5.04 -18.95 -13.34
C SER A 408 4.57 -17.58 -13.78
N MET A 409 4.89 -16.54 -13.02
CA MET A 409 4.58 -15.15 -13.33
C MET A 409 5.41 -14.62 -14.51
N GLN A 410 6.68 -15.05 -14.65
CA GLN A 410 7.56 -14.59 -15.73
C GLN A 410 7.02 -14.94 -17.12
N TYR A 411 6.39 -16.10 -17.26
CA TYR A 411 5.82 -16.57 -18.54
C TYR A 411 4.33 -16.23 -18.70
N ALA A 412 3.71 -15.61 -17.68
CA ALA A 412 2.32 -15.15 -17.76
C ALA A 412 2.21 -13.86 -18.59
N PRO A 413 1.05 -13.61 -19.24
CA PRO A 413 0.78 -12.32 -19.89
C PRO A 413 0.63 -11.20 -18.84
N ILE A 414 1.07 -9.99 -19.19
CA ILE A 414 1.02 -8.78 -18.32
C ILE A 414 -0.42 -8.47 -17.88
N ALA A 415 -1.43 -8.87 -18.66
CA ALA A 415 -2.84 -8.72 -18.28
C ALA A 415 -3.18 -9.34 -16.92
N LYS A 416 -2.52 -10.46 -16.55
CA LYS A 416 -2.77 -11.19 -15.30
C LYS A 416 -2.12 -10.55 -14.07
N LEU A 417 -1.24 -9.56 -14.26
CA LEU A 417 -0.56 -8.88 -13.16
C LEU A 417 -1.50 -7.89 -12.47
N SER A 418 -1.42 -7.84 -11.15
CA SER A 418 -2.03 -6.79 -10.33
C SER A 418 -1.39 -5.43 -10.63
N GLY A 419 -2.07 -4.32 -10.26
CA GLY A 419 -1.53 -2.97 -10.44
C GLY A 419 -0.16 -2.76 -9.76
N GLY A 420 0.04 -3.33 -8.58
CA GLY A 420 1.32 -3.27 -7.87
C GLY A 420 2.42 -4.07 -8.56
N GLU A 421 2.11 -5.22 -9.14
CA GLU A 421 3.05 -6.03 -9.93
C GLU A 421 3.43 -5.33 -11.24
N LYS A 422 2.47 -4.73 -11.95
CA LYS A 422 2.73 -3.91 -13.12
C LYS A 422 3.67 -2.74 -12.79
N ARG A 423 3.47 -2.09 -11.65
CA ARG A 423 4.34 -1.00 -11.20
C ARG A 423 5.76 -1.47 -10.87
N ARG A 424 5.90 -2.65 -10.23
CA ARG A 424 7.22 -3.28 -10.00
C ARG A 424 7.90 -3.67 -11.32
N LEU A 425 7.14 -4.20 -12.27
CA LEU A 425 7.65 -4.54 -13.61
C LEU A 425 8.14 -3.30 -14.36
N TYR A 426 7.40 -2.19 -14.27
CA TYR A 426 7.81 -0.91 -14.85
C TYR A 426 9.09 -0.37 -14.19
N LEU A 427 9.18 -0.42 -12.87
CA LEU A 427 10.40 -0.04 -12.16
C LEU A 427 11.60 -0.89 -12.62
N LEU A 428 11.41 -2.20 -12.71
CA LEU A 428 12.44 -3.10 -13.21
C LEU A 428 12.89 -2.73 -14.62
N LYS A 429 11.95 -2.43 -15.53
CA LYS A 429 12.27 -1.98 -16.89
C LYS A 429 13.17 -0.76 -16.87
N VAL A 430 12.81 0.29 -16.10
CA VAL A 430 13.62 1.51 -15.98
C VAL A 430 15.02 1.21 -15.45
N LEU A 431 15.14 0.31 -14.47
CA LEU A 431 16.45 -0.08 -13.92
C LEU A 431 17.29 -0.94 -14.88
N MET A 432 16.64 -1.71 -15.78
CA MET A 432 17.34 -2.51 -16.81
C MET A 432 18.08 -1.65 -17.82
N GLU A 433 17.66 -0.39 -18.03
CA GLU A 433 18.36 0.60 -18.87
C GLU A 433 19.68 1.08 -18.24
N ALA A 434 19.99 0.61 -17.02
CA ALA A 434 21.16 0.99 -16.22
C ALA A 434 21.36 2.52 -16.11
N PRO A 435 20.35 3.26 -15.65
CA PRO A 435 20.44 4.71 -15.47
C PRO A 435 21.46 5.05 -14.37
N ASN A 436 22.11 6.22 -14.50
CA ASN A 436 22.94 6.80 -13.43
C ASN A 436 22.27 8.03 -12.76
N VAL A 437 21.12 8.44 -13.27
CA VAL A 437 20.19 9.39 -12.64
C VAL A 437 18.81 8.76 -12.69
N LEU A 438 18.14 8.65 -11.53
CA LEU A 438 16.81 8.08 -11.39
C LEU A 438 15.87 9.11 -10.79
#